data_c4b98bb85cb165c35ecb6d046e1ba086
#
_entry.id   c4b98bb85cb165c35ecb6d046e1ba086
#
_cell.length_a   1.000
_cell.length_b   1.000
_cell.length_c   1.000
_cell.angle_alpha   90.00
_cell.angle_beta   90.00
_cell.angle_gamma   90.00
#
_symmetry.space_group_name_H-M   'P 1'
#
loop_
_entity.id
_entity.type
_entity.pdbx_description
1 polymer ?
#
loop_
_entity_poly.entity_id
_entity_poly.type
_entity_poly.pdbx_seq_one_letter_code
_entity_poly.pdbx_strand_id
1 'polypeptide(L)'
;MGGNLAQEMGFSCSFYEKNTSILSKDDTISLAKSLNKDKVDLIIFVGGDGTARDVFEAVGDTSITLGIPAGVKIHSPVYAKTPKNGGILARKYILGHIPNIKEEEVLDIDEELYRQEIINTKLYGYLKIPFERTCLQHSKSSTPLSEAAAIHSIAHEVINTMEKDTYYLVGAGTTTCEIMNMLSLPNTLIGVDLIYNKKLVANDLYGNEILKYIKGKKTKLIVTITGGQGFLFGRGNQQLTPEVIREIGKDNIIILATKEKLFKLQGQPLMVDTFDEELNKTLCGYYKVVSSYGEFVVCKVSNI
;
A
#
# COMPACT_ATOMS: atom_id res chain seq x y z
N MET A 1 -13.42 26.58 10.75
CA MET A 1 -12.63 26.67 11.99
C MET A 1 -11.32 27.35 11.65
N GLY A 2 -10.84 28.26 12.49
CA GLY A 2 -9.56 28.94 12.26
C GLY A 2 -9.57 30.20 11.37
N GLY A 3 -10.61 30.45 10.58
CA GLY A 3 -10.66 31.61 9.67
C GLY A 3 -10.55 32.95 10.36
N ASN A 4 -11.30 33.19 11.46
CA ASN A 4 -11.23 34.43 12.21
C ASN A 4 -9.81 34.66 12.75
N LEU A 5 -9.19 33.62 13.32
CA LEU A 5 -7.82 33.74 13.81
C LEU A 5 -6.83 34.05 12.68
N ALA A 6 -7.00 33.42 11.51
CA ALA A 6 -6.16 33.70 10.34
C ALA A 6 -6.30 35.17 9.88
N GLN A 7 -7.52 35.71 9.88
CA GLN A 7 -7.74 37.15 9.60
C GLN A 7 -7.08 38.06 10.65
N GLU A 8 -7.21 37.74 11.93
CA GLU A 8 -6.53 38.49 13.02
C GLU A 8 -5.01 38.48 12.85
N MET A 9 -4.46 37.41 12.29
CA MET A 9 -3.04 37.24 11.96
C MET A 9 -2.63 37.91 10.64
N GLY A 10 -3.56 38.58 9.93
CA GLY A 10 -3.30 39.31 8.70
C GLY A 10 -3.33 38.47 7.42
N PHE A 11 -3.84 37.24 7.45
CA PHE A 11 -4.04 36.44 6.25
C PHE A 11 -5.30 36.88 5.49
N SER A 12 -5.24 36.87 4.15
CA SER A 12 -6.42 37.02 3.30
C SER A 12 -7.22 35.73 3.35
N CYS A 13 -8.47 35.77 3.78
CA CYS A 13 -9.30 34.61 3.98
C CYS A 13 -10.61 34.70 3.20
N SER A 14 -10.97 33.62 2.52
CA SER A 14 -12.33 33.38 2.05
C SER A 14 -13.01 32.34 2.93
N PHE A 15 -14.30 32.55 3.20
CA PHE A 15 -15.08 31.68 4.09
C PHE A 15 -16.11 30.89 3.28
N TYR A 16 -16.20 29.62 3.56
CA TYR A 16 -17.34 28.82 3.13
C TYR A 16 -18.42 28.90 4.21
N GLU A 17 -19.41 29.75 3.98
CA GLU A 17 -20.49 29.94 4.94
C GLU A 17 -21.49 28.79 4.87
N LYS A 18 -21.91 28.34 6.04
CA LYS A 18 -23.03 27.44 6.21
C LYS A 18 -24.03 28.01 7.22
N ASN A 19 -25.31 27.92 6.88
CA ASN A 19 -26.40 28.48 7.69
C ASN A 19 -26.83 27.59 8.88
N THR A 20 -25.99 26.64 9.30
CA THR A 20 -26.31 25.74 10.42
C THR A 20 -25.22 25.75 11.48
N SER A 21 -25.64 25.73 12.73
CA SER A 21 -24.75 25.76 13.91
C SER A 21 -24.11 24.39 14.22
N ILE A 22 -24.61 23.30 13.62
CA ILE A 22 -24.12 21.94 13.83
C ILE A 22 -23.38 21.48 12.58
N LEU A 23 -22.08 21.20 12.73
CA LEU A 23 -21.25 20.65 11.67
C LEU A 23 -21.33 19.12 11.69
N SER A 24 -21.36 18.52 10.51
CA SER A 24 -21.43 17.09 10.28
C SER A 24 -20.28 16.58 9.41
N LYS A 25 -20.17 15.27 9.27
CA LYS A 25 -19.27 14.61 8.30
C LYS A 25 -19.48 15.17 6.89
N ASP A 26 -20.73 15.34 6.46
CA ASP A 26 -21.06 15.82 5.10
C ASP A 26 -20.53 17.22 4.83
N ASP A 27 -20.40 18.06 5.86
CA ASP A 27 -19.80 19.39 5.74
C ASP A 27 -18.31 19.32 5.45
N THR A 28 -17.60 18.42 6.12
CA THR A 28 -16.17 18.18 5.87
C THR A 28 -15.98 17.70 4.43
N ILE A 29 -16.77 16.72 3.99
CA ILE A 29 -16.70 16.18 2.62
C ILE A 29 -17.03 17.27 1.59
N SER A 30 -18.10 18.04 1.80
CA SER A 30 -18.51 19.09 0.88
C SER A 30 -17.46 20.18 0.75
N LEU A 31 -16.87 20.62 1.87
CA LEU A 31 -15.80 21.62 1.87
C LEU A 31 -14.54 21.09 1.16
N ALA A 32 -14.12 19.88 1.47
CA ALA A 32 -12.95 19.27 0.84
C ALA A 32 -13.15 19.12 -0.68
N LYS A 33 -14.34 18.74 -1.13
CA LYS A 33 -14.69 18.68 -2.57
C LYS A 33 -14.62 20.06 -3.23
N SER A 34 -15.10 21.10 -2.56
CA SER A 34 -15.00 22.48 -3.06
C SER A 34 -13.53 22.90 -3.22
N LEU A 35 -12.71 22.70 -2.18
CA LEU A 35 -11.29 23.03 -2.22
C LEU A 35 -10.55 22.26 -3.33
N ASN A 36 -10.88 20.99 -3.53
CA ASN A 36 -10.32 20.18 -4.63
C ASN A 36 -10.73 20.75 -6.00
N LYS A 37 -12.00 21.17 -6.16
CA LYS A 37 -12.48 21.79 -7.39
C LYS A 37 -11.77 23.12 -7.67
N ASP A 38 -11.50 23.90 -6.64
CA ASP A 38 -10.79 25.17 -6.73
C ASP A 38 -9.27 25.00 -6.93
N LYS A 39 -8.78 23.73 -6.93
CA LYS A 39 -7.39 23.34 -7.18
C LYS A 39 -6.41 24.05 -6.23
N VAL A 40 -6.75 24.12 -4.94
CA VAL A 40 -5.83 24.68 -3.94
C VAL A 40 -4.54 23.87 -3.87
N ASP A 41 -3.43 24.54 -3.57
CA ASP A 41 -2.10 23.91 -3.52
C ASP A 41 -1.97 22.88 -2.39
N LEU A 42 -2.68 23.10 -1.26
CA LEU A 42 -2.63 22.24 -0.09
C LEU A 42 -3.95 22.33 0.68
N ILE A 43 -4.54 21.18 0.98
CA ILE A 43 -5.68 21.07 1.90
C ILE A 43 -5.15 20.69 3.28
N ILE A 44 -5.32 21.57 4.26
CA ILE A 44 -5.00 21.29 5.65
C ILE A 44 -6.30 20.97 6.39
N PHE A 45 -6.33 19.82 7.06
CA PHE A 45 -7.48 19.44 7.88
C PHE A 45 -7.06 19.14 9.32
N VAL A 46 -7.95 19.38 10.27
CA VAL A 46 -7.72 19.23 11.71
C VAL A 46 -8.68 18.17 12.24
N GLY A 47 -8.17 17.09 12.81
CA GLY A 47 -9.02 16.02 13.34
C GLY A 47 -8.28 14.75 13.69
N GLY A 48 -9.01 13.64 13.69
CA GLY A 48 -8.52 12.26 13.84
C GLY A 48 -8.81 11.42 12.60
N ASP A 49 -8.61 10.10 12.71
CA ASP A 49 -8.72 9.15 11.58
C ASP A 49 -10.05 9.24 10.82
N GLY A 50 -11.18 9.43 11.51
CA GLY A 50 -12.46 9.67 10.87
C GLY A 50 -12.48 10.89 9.95
N THR A 51 -11.78 11.98 10.34
CA THR A 51 -11.66 13.17 9.48
C THR A 51 -10.76 12.90 8.28
N ALA A 52 -9.68 12.14 8.44
CA ALA A 52 -8.82 11.72 7.33
C ALA A 52 -9.60 10.89 6.32
N ARG A 53 -10.46 9.97 6.79
CA ARG A 53 -11.36 9.19 5.96
C ARG A 53 -12.34 10.08 5.18
N ASP A 54 -12.96 11.05 5.83
CA ASP A 54 -13.91 11.97 5.19
C ASP A 54 -13.23 12.84 4.12
N VAL A 55 -12.00 13.30 4.38
CA VAL A 55 -11.18 14.01 3.39
C VAL A 55 -10.81 13.09 2.23
N PHE A 56 -10.39 11.86 2.50
CA PHE A 56 -10.10 10.87 1.46
C PHE A 56 -11.34 10.59 0.58
N GLU A 57 -12.52 10.42 1.18
CA GLU A 57 -13.78 10.23 0.45
C GLU A 57 -14.09 11.42 -0.49
N ALA A 58 -13.64 12.62 -0.09
CA ALA A 58 -13.88 13.84 -0.87
C ALA A 58 -12.91 14.03 -2.04
N VAL A 59 -11.62 13.75 -1.83
CA VAL A 59 -10.57 14.18 -2.76
C VAL A 59 -9.76 13.01 -3.37
N GLY A 60 -9.86 11.80 -2.80
CA GLY A 60 -9.05 10.66 -3.23
C GLY A 60 -7.56 11.00 -3.24
N ASP A 61 -6.89 10.68 -4.35
CA ASP A 61 -5.48 10.97 -4.60
C ASP A 61 -5.24 12.23 -5.47
N THR A 62 -6.28 13.06 -5.66
CA THR A 62 -6.24 14.20 -6.61
C THR A 62 -5.67 15.49 -6.02
N SER A 63 -5.73 15.64 -4.69
CA SER A 63 -5.22 16.82 -3.96
C SER A 63 -4.09 16.46 -3.01
N ILE A 64 -3.21 17.41 -2.76
CA ILE A 64 -2.21 17.30 -1.70
C ILE A 64 -2.84 17.76 -0.39
N THR A 65 -2.71 16.94 0.64
CA THR A 65 -3.37 17.12 1.92
C THR A 65 -2.37 17.07 3.07
N LEU A 66 -2.73 17.62 4.24
CA LEU A 66 -1.93 17.51 5.45
C LEU A 66 -2.84 17.48 6.67
N GLY A 67 -2.81 16.41 7.43
CA GLY A 67 -3.53 16.28 8.69
C GLY A 67 -2.82 16.97 9.84
N ILE A 68 -3.57 17.76 10.61
CA ILE A 68 -3.15 18.31 11.89
C ILE A 68 -3.82 17.52 13.00
N PRO A 69 -3.06 16.87 13.89
CA PRO A 69 -3.62 15.96 14.86
C PRO A 69 -4.46 16.70 15.90
N ALA A 70 -5.73 16.30 16.08
CA ALA A 70 -6.61 16.72 17.14
C ALA A 70 -7.29 15.46 17.73
N GLY A 71 -6.65 14.85 18.70
CA GLY A 71 -7.11 13.62 19.34
C GLY A 71 -5.96 12.79 19.90
N VAL A 72 -6.31 11.73 20.63
CA VAL A 72 -5.34 10.92 21.38
C VAL A 72 -4.97 9.60 20.69
N LYS A 73 -5.77 9.14 19.75
CA LYS A 73 -5.57 7.88 19.03
C LYS A 73 -5.66 8.15 17.53
N ILE A 74 -4.52 8.37 16.90
CA ILE A 74 -4.40 8.58 15.46
C ILE A 74 -3.50 7.48 14.92
N HIS A 75 -4.00 6.72 13.95
CA HIS A 75 -3.33 5.58 13.33
C HIS A 75 -2.79 5.93 11.94
N SER A 76 -3.48 6.83 11.24
CA SER A 76 -3.11 7.26 9.88
C SER A 76 -1.82 8.07 9.89
N PRO A 77 -0.81 7.71 9.08
CA PRO A 77 0.44 8.47 8.94
C PRO A 77 0.30 9.78 8.17
N VAL A 78 -0.91 10.14 7.70
CA VAL A 78 -1.19 11.40 6.99
C VAL A 78 -1.10 12.66 7.87
N TYR A 79 -0.80 12.48 9.15
CA TYR A 79 -0.75 13.55 10.14
C TYR A 79 0.66 14.03 10.45
N ALA A 80 0.79 15.34 10.69
CA ALA A 80 1.98 15.87 11.33
C ALA A 80 2.11 15.36 12.77
N LYS A 81 3.33 15.34 13.33
CA LYS A 81 3.56 14.90 14.72
C LYS A 81 2.85 15.79 15.74
N THR A 82 2.83 17.09 15.49
CA THR A 82 2.19 18.11 16.33
C THR A 82 1.62 19.21 15.43
N PRO A 83 0.68 20.05 15.93
CA PRO A 83 0.21 21.21 15.18
C PRO A 83 1.35 22.14 14.73
N LYS A 84 2.38 22.32 15.57
CA LYS A 84 3.56 23.11 15.22
C LYS A 84 4.34 22.51 14.03
N ASN A 85 4.54 21.20 14.04
CA ASN A 85 5.19 20.50 12.91
C ASN A 85 4.36 20.62 11.64
N GLY A 86 3.02 20.58 11.76
CA GLY A 86 2.11 20.78 10.63
C GLY A 86 2.26 22.16 10.00
N GLY A 87 2.31 23.23 10.83
CA GLY A 87 2.56 24.59 10.34
C GLY A 87 3.93 24.74 9.65
N ILE A 88 4.98 24.13 10.22
CA ILE A 88 6.32 24.13 9.63
C ILE A 88 6.31 23.43 8.28
N LEU A 89 5.69 22.25 8.19
CA LEU A 89 5.62 21.43 6.98
C LEU A 89 4.82 22.12 5.88
N ALA A 90 3.64 22.68 6.23
CA ALA A 90 2.80 23.45 5.31
C ALA A 90 3.56 24.66 4.75
N ARG A 91 4.23 25.45 5.61
CA ARG A 91 5.04 26.60 5.18
C ARG A 91 6.15 26.19 4.23
N LYS A 92 6.92 25.14 4.55
CA LYS A 92 8.01 24.64 3.71
C LYS A 92 7.50 24.17 2.36
N TYR A 93 6.35 23.49 2.34
CA TYR A 93 5.73 23.01 1.12
C TYR A 93 5.30 24.17 0.20
N ILE A 94 4.55 25.13 0.74
CA ILE A 94 4.07 26.30 -0.02
C ILE A 94 5.23 27.14 -0.57
N LEU A 95 6.35 27.23 0.15
CA LEU A 95 7.56 27.92 -0.29
C LEU A 95 8.42 27.11 -1.29
N GLY A 96 7.98 25.91 -1.68
CA GLY A 96 8.73 25.06 -2.60
C GLY A 96 9.98 24.40 -2.02
N HIS A 97 10.14 24.41 -0.70
CA HIS A 97 11.31 23.81 -0.03
C HIS A 97 11.21 22.29 0.14
N ILE A 98 10.02 21.72 -0.10
CA ILE A 98 9.76 20.25 -0.03
C ILE A 98 9.19 19.80 -1.36
N PRO A 99 10.03 19.23 -2.23
CA PRO A 99 9.57 18.72 -3.52
C PRO A 99 8.93 17.32 -3.42
N ASN A 100 9.16 16.58 -2.34
CA ASN A 100 8.72 15.20 -2.21
C ASN A 100 7.28 15.13 -1.70
N ILE A 101 6.44 14.51 -2.50
CA ILE A 101 5.08 14.10 -2.13
C ILE A 101 5.10 12.60 -1.92
N LYS A 102 4.45 12.13 -0.88
CA LYS A 102 4.27 10.72 -0.59
C LYS A 102 2.79 10.40 -0.43
N GLU A 103 2.40 9.23 -0.89
CA GLU A 103 1.10 8.65 -0.57
C GLU A 103 1.21 7.92 0.77
N GLU A 104 0.32 8.25 1.69
CA GLU A 104 0.28 7.65 3.03
C GLU A 104 -1.12 7.12 3.32
N GLU A 105 -1.16 6.06 4.10
CA GLU A 105 -2.35 5.28 4.42
C GLU A 105 -3.37 6.09 5.24
N VAL A 106 -4.65 5.99 4.86
CA VAL A 106 -5.78 6.46 5.67
C VAL A 106 -6.36 5.25 6.40
N LEU A 107 -6.13 5.21 7.70
CA LEU A 107 -6.54 4.12 8.59
C LEU A 107 -7.63 4.64 9.52
N ASP A 108 -8.62 3.81 9.82
CA ASP A 108 -9.60 4.09 10.88
C ASP A 108 -9.99 2.80 11.59
N ILE A 109 -10.54 2.90 12.77
CA ILE A 109 -10.97 1.75 13.55
C ILE A 109 -12.20 1.14 12.87
N ASP A 110 -12.19 -0.18 12.74
CA ASP A 110 -13.40 -0.92 12.34
C ASP A 110 -14.40 -0.87 13.50
N GLU A 111 -15.46 -0.07 13.35
CA GLU A 111 -16.46 0.15 14.39
C GLU A 111 -17.23 -1.12 14.77
N GLU A 112 -17.41 -2.07 13.84
CA GLU A 112 -18.11 -3.32 14.11
C GLU A 112 -17.27 -4.24 15.00
N LEU A 113 -15.98 -4.34 14.73
CA LEU A 113 -15.04 -5.11 15.55
C LEU A 113 -14.73 -4.41 16.88
N TYR A 114 -14.69 -3.08 16.86
CA TYR A 114 -14.49 -2.31 18.10
C TYR A 114 -15.63 -2.50 19.11
N ARG A 115 -16.89 -2.66 18.66
CA ARG A 115 -18.02 -3.01 19.53
C ARG A 115 -17.90 -4.40 20.15
N GLN A 116 -17.05 -5.26 19.58
CA GLN A 116 -16.72 -6.60 20.11
C GLN A 116 -15.40 -6.60 20.92
N GLU A 117 -14.93 -5.40 21.33
CA GLU A 117 -13.66 -5.20 22.06
C GLU A 117 -12.40 -5.62 21.25
N ILE A 118 -12.54 -5.81 19.94
CA ILE A 118 -11.43 -6.12 19.03
C ILE A 118 -10.96 -4.82 18.39
N ILE A 119 -9.76 -4.37 18.72
CA ILE A 119 -9.14 -3.20 18.07
C ILE A 119 -8.54 -3.66 16.75
N ASN A 120 -9.21 -3.34 15.66
CA ASN A 120 -8.75 -3.61 14.31
C ASN A 120 -8.82 -2.33 13.49
N THR A 121 -7.73 -1.99 12.81
CA THR A 121 -7.70 -0.86 11.88
C THR A 121 -7.99 -1.31 10.47
N LYS A 122 -8.88 -0.58 9.81
CA LYS A 122 -9.24 -0.78 8.41
C LYS A 122 -8.54 0.27 7.55
N LEU A 123 -7.97 -0.16 6.44
CA LEU A 123 -7.43 0.73 5.42
C LEU A 123 -8.58 1.23 4.54
N TYR A 124 -8.70 2.54 4.41
CA TYR A 124 -9.71 3.19 3.56
C TYR A 124 -9.13 3.67 2.22
N GLY A 125 -7.86 4.02 2.18
CA GLY A 125 -7.17 4.43 0.96
C GLY A 125 -5.88 5.19 1.27
N TYR A 126 -5.46 6.04 0.34
CA TYR A 126 -4.20 6.78 0.41
C TYR A 126 -4.41 8.26 0.09
N LEU A 127 -3.78 9.12 0.86
CA LEU A 127 -3.74 10.57 0.63
C LEU A 127 -2.31 10.99 0.27
N LYS A 128 -2.19 11.92 -0.67
CA LYS A 128 -0.93 12.55 -1.02
C LYS A 128 -0.60 13.63 0.00
N ILE A 129 0.57 13.54 0.62
CA ILE A 129 1.04 14.49 1.63
C ILE A 129 2.43 15.02 1.31
N PRO A 130 2.76 16.27 1.71
CA PRO A 130 4.16 16.73 1.69
C PRO A 130 4.99 15.88 2.65
N PHE A 131 6.10 15.32 2.19
CA PHE A 131 6.88 14.38 2.98
C PHE A 131 8.16 14.99 3.55
N GLU A 132 8.22 15.11 4.88
CA GLU A 132 9.44 15.36 5.64
C GLU A 132 9.44 14.51 6.91
N ARG A 133 10.37 13.56 6.98
CA ARG A 133 10.44 12.53 8.03
C ARG A 133 10.45 13.09 9.46
N THR A 134 11.01 14.28 9.66
CA THR A 134 11.09 14.91 10.99
C THR A 134 9.76 15.47 11.46
N CYS A 135 8.88 15.83 10.55
CA CYS A 135 7.61 16.54 10.85
C CYS A 135 6.38 15.64 10.82
N LEU A 136 6.45 14.46 10.19
CA LEU A 136 5.31 13.55 10.05
C LEU A 136 5.26 12.50 11.16
N GLN A 137 4.06 12.02 11.46
CA GLN A 137 3.89 10.81 12.25
C GLN A 137 4.45 9.63 11.42
N HIS A 138 5.16 8.74 12.09
CA HIS A 138 5.40 7.42 11.54
C HIS A 138 4.15 6.58 11.81
N SER A 139 3.78 5.71 10.86
CA SER A 139 2.80 4.68 11.18
C SER A 139 3.28 4.01 12.47
N LYS A 140 2.45 4.05 13.50
CA LYS A 140 2.78 3.34 14.73
C LYS A 140 2.80 1.87 14.38
N SER A 141 3.99 1.29 14.30
CA SER A 141 4.22 -0.14 14.14
C SER A 141 3.59 -1.01 15.28
N SER A 142 2.82 -0.39 16.16
CA SER A 142 2.21 -0.99 17.33
C SER A 142 0.72 -1.34 17.19
N THR A 143 0.03 -0.90 16.13
CA THR A 143 -1.31 -1.41 15.83
C THR A 143 -1.16 -2.28 14.58
N PRO A 144 -1.27 -3.60 14.70
CA PRO A 144 -1.20 -4.46 13.52
C PRO A 144 -2.35 -4.06 12.57
N LEU A 145 -2.02 -3.77 11.31
CA LEU A 145 -3.03 -3.79 10.26
C LEU A 145 -3.75 -5.13 10.33
N SER A 146 -5.03 -5.17 10.10
CA SER A 146 -5.67 -6.46 9.83
C SER A 146 -4.92 -7.12 8.69
N GLU A 147 -4.83 -8.44 8.68
CA GLU A 147 -4.14 -9.16 7.60
C GLU A 147 -4.68 -8.74 6.22
N ALA A 148 -5.99 -8.49 6.12
CA ALA A 148 -6.62 -7.98 4.90
C ALA A 148 -6.10 -6.59 4.50
N ALA A 149 -5.96 -5.66 5.45
CA ALA A 149 -5.43 -4.33 5.16
C ALA A 149 -3.94 -4.38 4.77
N ALA A 150 -3.16 -5.26 5.40
CA ALA A 150 -1.76 -5.47 5.02
C ALA A 150 -1.62 -6.05 3.61
N ILE A 151 -2.46 -7.02 3.24
CA ILE A 151 -2.51 -7.61 1.90
C ILE A 151 -2.91 -6.55 0.87
N HIS A 152 -3.91 -5.73 1.16
CA HIS A 152 -4.35 -4.64 0.29
C HIS A 152 -3.24 -3.60 0.07
N SER A 153 -2.53 -3.22 1.12
CA SER A 153 -1.37 -2.31 1.08
C SER A 153 -0.23 -2.85 0.19
N ILE A 154 0.08 -4.14 0.30
CA ILE A 154 1.06 -4.82 -0.55
C ILE A 154 0.62 -4.79 -2.01
N ALA A 155 -0.65 -5.12 -2.29
CA ALA A 155 -1.18 -5.14 -3.65
C ALA A 155 -1.12 -3.74 -4.29
N HIS A 156 -1.43 -2.69 -3.55
CA HIS A 156 -1.32 -1.30 -3.99
C HIS A 156 0.12 -0.94 -4.38
N GLU A 157 1.12 -1.30 -3.57
CA GLU A 157 2.54 -1.09 -3.90
C GLU A 157 2.91 -1.76 -5.23
N VAL A 158 2.52 -3.03 -5.40
CA VAL A 158 2.83 -3.79 -6.60
C VAL A 158 2.19 -3.16 -7.84
N ILE A 159 0.90 -2.79 -7.78
CA ILE A 159 0.17 -2.19 -8.90
C ILE A 159 0.78 -0.85 -9.33
N ASN A 160 1.21 -0.03 -8.35
CA ASN A 160 1.81 1.27 -8.62
C ASN A 160 3.21 1.16 -9.23
N THR A 161 3.94 0.09 -8.90
CA THR A 161 5.28 -0.16 -9.43
C THR A 161 5.30 -1.01 -10.70
N MET A 162 4.14 -1.43 -11.22
CA MET A 162 4.04 -2.17 -12.48
C MET A 162 4.54 -1.35 -13.66
N GLU A 163 5.48 -1.91 -14.39
CA GLU A 163 6.08 -1.32 -15.59
C GLU A 163 5.19 -1.54 -16.81
N LYS A 164 5.21 -0.57 -17.73
CA LYS A 164 4.58 -0.74 -19.04
C LYS A 164 5.32 -1.79 -19.89
N ASP A 165 4.61 -2.39 -20.80
CA ASP A 165 5.12 -3.38 -21.77
C ASP A 165 5.85 -4.56 -21.10
N THR A 166 5.36 -4.95 -19.92
CA THR A 166 5.89 -6.04 -19.12
C THR A 166 4.78 -7.03 -18.79
N TYR A 167 5.08 -8.32 -18.98
CA TYR A 167 4.24 -9.41 -18.54
C TYR A 167 4.45 -9.66 -17.04
N TYR A 168 3.37 -9.98 -16.33
CA TYR A 168 3.44 -10.37 -14.92
C TYR A 168 2.72 -11.71 -14.74
N LEU A 169 3.44 -12.70 -14.28
CA LEU A 169 2.87 -13.93 -13.73
C LEU A 169 2.50 -13.65 -12.28
N VAL A 170 1.25 -13.88 -11.92
CA VAL A 170 0.69 -13.58 -10.60
C VAL A 170 0.12 -14.88 -10.03
N GLY A 171 0.63 -15.33 -8.94
CA GLY A 171 0.07 -16.52 -8.32
C GLY A 171 1.07 -17.29 -7.46
N ALA A 172 0.61 -18.28 -6.83
CA ALA A 172 -0.65 -18.64 -6.25
C ALA A 172 -0.81 -18.00 -4.86
N GLY A 173 -2.03 -17.87 -4.35
CA GLY A 173 -2.25 -17.50 -2.94
C GLY A 173 -3.09 -16.25 -2.71
N THR A 174 -3.61 -16.09 -1.48
CA THR A 174 -4.49 -14.99 -1.12
C THR A 174 -3.86 -13.60 -1.25
N THR A 175 -2.57 -13.48 -0.97
CA THR A 175 -1.86 -12.19 -1.09
C THR A 175 -1.72 -11.73 -2.54
N THR A 176 -1.47 -12.67 -3.47
CA THR A 176 -1.36 -12.38 -4.91
C THR A 176 -2.73 -12.15 -5.55
N CYS A 177 -3.78 -12.88 -5.09
CA CYS A 177 -5.16 -12.67 -5.55
C CYS A 177 -5.65 -11.22 -5.35
N GLU A 178 -5.21 -10.55 -4.29
CA GLU A 178 -5.65 -9.18 -4.02
C GLU A 178 -5.19 -8.20 -5.11
N ILE A 179 -4.04 -8.43 -5.74
CA ILE A 179 -3.59 -7.64 -6.89
C ILE A 179 -4.61 -7.74 -8.03
N MET A 180 -5.07 -8.94 -8.32
CA MET A 180 -6.06 -9.19 -9.37
C MET A 180 -7.41 -8.57 -9.02
N ASN A 181 -7.85 -8.70 -7.76
CA ASN A 181 -9.09 -8.08 -7.27
C ASN A 181 -9.07 -6.57 -7.42
N MET A 182 -7.97 -5.90 -7.02
CA MET A 182 -7.82 -4.46 -7.14
C MET A 182 -7.79 -3.99 -8.61
N LEU A 183 -7.28 -4.81 -9.51
CA LEU A 183 -7.34 -4.56 -10.95
C LEU A 183 -8.70 -4.92 -11.58
N SER A 184 -9.65 -5.43 -10.79
CA SER A 184 -10.95 -5.95 -11.25
C SER A 184 -10.81 -7.04 -12.31
N LEU A 185 -9.81 -7.91 -12.16
CA LEU A 185 -9.53 -9.02 -13.07
C LEU A 185 -9.97 -10.34 -12.45
N PRO A 186 -10.49 -11.29 -13.27
CA PRO A 186 -10.64 -12.68 -12.83
C PRO A 186 -9.31 -13.25 -12.34
N ASN A 187 -9.36 -14.06 -11.29
CA ASN A 187 -8.15 -14.66 -10.72
C ASN A 187 -8.40 -16.10 -10.24
N THR A 188 -7.31 -16.83 -10.04
CA THR A 188 -7.32 -18.17 -9.49
C THR A 188 -6.54 -18.22 -8.17
N LEU A 189 -7.15 -18.78 -7.12
CA LEU A 189 -6.54 -18.81 -5.79
C LEU A 189 -5.29 -19.69 -5.73
N ILE A 190 -5.31 -20.81 -6.44
CA ILE A 190 -4.24 -21.83 -6.45
C ILE A 190 -3.49 -21.91 -7.79
N GLY A 191 -3.94 -21.16 -8.79
CA GLY A 191 -3.32 -21.10 -10.12
C GLY A 191 -2.32 -19.97 -10.27
N VAL A 192 -1.75 -19.86 -11.47
CA VAL A 192 -0.89 -18.75 -11.88
C VAL A 192 -1.54 -18.04 -13.05
N ASP A 193 -1.80 -16.75 -12.86
CA ASP A 193 -2.47 -15.92 -13.85
C ASP A 193 -1.46 -15.00 -14.56
N LEU A 194 -1.71 -14.68 -15.81
CA LEU A 194 -0.83 -13.84 -16.61
C LEU A 194 -1.52 -12.54 -16.98
N ILE A 195 -0.88 -11.42 -16.67
CA ILE A 195 -1.34 -10.07 -17.02
C ILE A 195 -0.29 -9.33 -17.87
N TYR A 196 -0.76 -8.45 -18.72
CA TYR A 196 0.06 -7.54 -19.51
C TYR A 196 -0.60 -6.15 -19.53
N ASN A 197 0.17 -5.11 -19.19
CA ASN A 197 -0.35 -3.75 -19.10
C ASN A 197 -1.63 -3.66 -18.23
N LYS A 198 -1.64 -4.35 -17.09
CA LYS A 198 -2.77 -4.42 -16.14
C LYS A 198 -4.06 -5.03 -16.72
N LYS A 199 -3.94 -5.82 -17.79
CA LYS A 199 -5.05 -6.57 -18.39
C LYS A 199 -4.77 -8.05 -18.36
N LEU A 200 -5.82 -8.84 -18.14
CA LEU A 200 -5.70 -10.30 -18.17
C LEU A 200 -5.34 -10.78 -19.55
N VAL A 201 -4.37 -11.70 -19.61
CA VAL A 201 -3.96 -12.41 -20.84
C VAL A 201 -4.43 -13.86 -20.79
N ALA A 202 -4.23 -14.52 -19.66
CA ALA A 202 -4.64 -15.91 -19.44
C ALA A 202 -4.73 -16.21 -17.94
N ASN A 203 -5.61 -17.15 -17.57
CA ASN A 203 -5.81 -17.63 -16.21
C ASN A 203 -5.34 -19.07 -16.07
N ASP A 204 -4.99 -19.43 -14.83
CA ASP A 204 -4.73 -20.81 -14.40
C ASP A 204 -3.72 -21.56 -15.28
N LEU A 205 -2.61 -20.90 -15.57
CA LEU A 205 -1.55 -21.42 -16.39
C LEU A 205 -0.59 -22.31 -15.60
N TYR A 206 0.03 -23.27 -16.27
CA TYR A 206 1.07 -24.10 -15.68
C TYR A 206 2.19 -24.46 -16.68
N GLY A 207 3.41 -24.65 -16.16
CA GLY A 207 4.54 -25.23 -16.86
C GLY A 207 4.74 -24.76 -18.31
N ASN A 208 4.58 -25.68 -19.26
CA ASN A 208 4.78 -25.39 -20.67
C ASN A 208 3.82 -24.39 -21.28
N GLU A 209 2.65 -24.20 -20.70
CA GLU A 209 1.72 -23.15 -21.15
C GLU A 209 2.27 -21.78 -20.82
N ILE A 210 2.78 -21.60 -19.59
CA ILE A 210 3.45 -20.37 -19.19
C ILE A 210 4.58 -20.05 -20.16
N LEU A 211 5.46 -21.01 -20.46
CA LEU A 211 6.59 -20.81 -21.37
C LEU A 211 6.18 -20.32 -22.78
N LYS A 212 5.04 -20.82 -23.32
CA LYS A 212 4.53 -20.36 -24.63
C LYS A 212 4.23 -18.86 -24.63
N TYR A 213 3.78 -18.33 -23.49
CA TYR A 213 3.44 -16.90 -23.37
C TYR A 213 4.66 -16.00 -23.12
N ILE A 214 5.61 -16.45 -22.29
CA ILE A 214 6.66 -15.57 -21.75
C ILE A 214 8.00 -15.65 -22.50
N LYS A 215 8.26 -16.72 -23.27
CA LYS A 215 9.57 -16.95 -23.90
C LYS A 215 10.03 -15.76 -24.74
N GLY A 216 11.20 -15.22 -24.40
CA GLY A 216 11.79 -14.06 -25.03
C GLY A 216 11.06 -12.73 -24.77
N LYS A 217 10.16 -12.68 -23.79
CA LYS A 217 9.42 -11.46 -23.42
C LYS A 217 9.85 -10.96 -22.04
N LYS A 218 9.82 -9.65 -21.89
CA LYS A 218 10.05 -9.02 -20.59
C LYS A 218 8.96 -9.45 -19.61
N THR A 219 9.33 -10.29 -18.64
CA THR A 219 8.38 -10.92 -17.73
C THR A 219 8.88 -10.81 -16.29
N LYS A 220 7.99 -10.49 -15.37
CA LYS A 220 8.22 -10.53 -13.94
C LYS A 220 7.29 -11.55 -13.29
N LEU A 221 7.72 -12.12 -12.19
CA LEU A 221 6.97 -13.09 -11.40
C LEU A 221 6.62 -12.50 -10.04
N ILE A 222 5.36 -12.49 -9.69
CA ILE A 222 4.85 -12.07 -8.39
C ILE A 222 4.42 -13.32 -7.62
N VAL A 223 5.09 -13.58 -6.50
CA VAL A 223 4.83 -14.75 -5.64
C VAL A 223 4.68 -14.34 -4.19
N THR A 224 3.94 -15.13 -3.43
CA THR A 224 3.88 -15.03 -1.97
C THR A 224 4.50 -16.26 -1.34
N ILE A 225 4.97 -16.13 -0.11
CA ILE A 225 5.46 -17.27 0.67
C ILE A 225 4.30 -18.16 1.13
N THR A 226 4.52 -19.47 1.12
CA THR A 226 3.56 -20.42 1.71
C THR A 226 3.50 -20.20 3.22
N GLY A 227 2.29 -19.91 3.73
CA GLY A 227 2.07 -19.59 5.14
C GLY A 227 2.57 -20.68 6.10
N GLY A 228 3.26 -20.25 7.16
CA GLY A 228 3.74 -21.12 8.21
C GLY A 228 4.99 -21.95 7.92
N GLN A 229 5.32 -22.20 6.64
CA GLN A 229 6.48 -22.99 6.25
C GLN A 229 7.59 -22.19 5.54
N GLY A 230 7.28 -20.97 5.08
CA GLY A 230 8.25 -20.07 4.45
C GLY A 230 8.74 -20.50 3.06
N PHE A 231 8.08 -21.46 2.39
CA PHE A 231 8.48 -21.85 1.03
C PHE A 231 8.13 -20.76 0.03
N LEU A 232 9.12 -20.40 -0.77
CA LEU A 232 8.96 -19.49 -1.92
C LEU A 232 8.62 -20.27 -3.19
N PHE A 233 9.28 -21.42 -3.41
CA PHE A 233 9.03 -22.32 -4.52
C PHE A 233 9.01 -23.78 -4.07
N GLY A 234 8.28 -24.60 -4.83
CA GLY A 234 8.23 -26.06 -4.68
C GLY A 234 7.07 -26.57 -3.83
N ARG A 235 6.44 -25.70 -3.05
CA ARG A 235 5.23 -26.07 -2.30
C ARG A 235 4.11 -25.06 -2.54
N GLY A 236 3.01 -25.54 -3.15
CA GLY A 236 1.82 -24.74 -3.43
C GLY A 236 1.88 -23.92 -4.72
N ASN A 237 2.98 -24.01 -5.49
CA ASN A 237 3.15 -23.31 -6.77
C ASN A 237 3.99 -24.10 -7.78
N GLN A 238 3.78 -25.43 -7.86
CA GLN A 238 4.49 -26.32 -8.78
C GLN A 238 4.23 -26.00 -10.27
N GLN A 239 3.25 -25.16 -10.57
CA GLN A 239 3.02 -24.60 -11.92
C GLN A 239 4.23 -23.81 -12.41
N LEU A 240 4.99 -23.22 -11.47
CA LEU A 240 6.25 -22.51 -11.74
C LEU A 240 7.40 -23.53 -11.81
N THR A 241 7.51 -24.21 -12.96
CA THR A 241 8.56 -25.20 -13.16
C THR A 241 9.96 -24.58 -13.19
N PRO A 242 11.04 -25.36 -13.01
CA PRO A 242 12.41 -24.86 -13.12
C PRO A 242 12.68 -24.07 -14.40
N GLU A 243 12.14 -24.53 -15.53
CA GLU A 243 12.30 -23.86 -16.82
C GLU A 243 11.61 -22.50 -16.86
N VAL A 244 10.41 -22.38 -16.26
CA VAL A 244 9.69 -21.11 -16.14
C VAL A 244 10.50 -20.12 -15.27
N ILE A 245 11.00 -20.57 -14.14
CA ILE A 245 11.78 -19.73 -13.23
C ILE A 245 13.11 -19.28 -13.89
N ARG A 246 13.77 -20.14 -14.63
CA ARG A 246 14.97 -19.80 -15.40
C ARG A 246 14.70 -18.78 -16.50
N GLU A 247 13.59 -18.93 -17.25
CA GLU A 247 13.20 -17.97 -18.30
C GLU A 247 12.95 -16.59 -17.73
N ILE A 248 12.33 -16.50 -16.55
CA ILE A 248 12.07 -15.23 -15.86
C ILE A 248 13.35 -14.61 -15.30
N GLY A 249 14.20 -15.43 -14.71
CA GLY A 249 15.41 -15.01 -14.02
C GLY A 249 15.18 -14.45 -12.62
N LYS A 250 16.18 -14.64 -11.76
CA LYS A 250 16.16 -14.30 -10.33
C LYS A 250 15.77 -12.84 -10.03
N ASP A 251 16.29 -11.91 -10.83
CA ASP A 251 16.12 -10.47 -10.58
C ASP A 251 14.72 -9.96 -10.93
N ASN A 252 13.92 -10.79 -11.60
CA ASN A 252 12.56 -10.47 -11.98
C ASN A 252 11.50 -11.10 -11.05
N ILE A 253 11.91 -11.59 -9.89
CA ILE A 253 11.02 -12.19 -8.89
C ILE A 253 10.65 -11.13 -7.84
N ILE A 254 9.36 -10.85 -7.72
CA ILE A 254 8.78 -9.95 -6.72
C ILE A 254 8.13 -10.82 -5.64
N ILE A 255 8.66 -10.76 -4.43
CA ILE A 255 8.20 -11.58 -3.30
C ILE A 255 7.31 -10.72 -2.40
N LEU A 256 6.15 -11.26 -2.05
CA LEU A 256 5.16 -10.63 -1.19
C LEU A 256 5.01 -11.40 0.12
N ALA A 257 5.02 -10.70 1.23
CA ALA A 257 4.67 -11.31 2.52
C ALA A 257 4.23 -10.25 3.52
N THR A 258 3.12 -10.46 4.21
CA THR A 258 2.74 -9.62 5.35
C THR A 258 3.79 -9.74 6.47
N LYS A 259 3.94 -8.68 7.26
CA LYS A 259 4.85 -8.70 8.44
C LYS A 259 4.50 -9.84 9.39
N GLU A 260 3.22 -10.18 9.52
CA GLU A 260 2.75 -11.30 10.33
C GLU A 260 3.27 -12.64 9.80
N LYS A 261 3.21 -12.86 8.48
CA LYS A 261 3.76 -14.08 7.86
C LYS A 261 5.28 -14.18 8.09
N LEU A 262 6.01 -13.06 7.93
CA LEU A 262 7.46 -13.02 8.17
C LEU A 262 7.79 -13.23 9.67
N PHE A 263 7.01 -12.67 10.57
CA PHE A 263 7.20 -12.85 12.01
C PHE A 263 7.03 -14.32 12.45
N LYS A 264 6.04 -15.02 11.87
CA LYS A 264 5.80 -16.44 12.12
C LYS A 264 6.99 -17.34 11.73
N LEU A 265 7.88 -16.87 10.84
CA LEU A 265 9.10 -17.60 10.48
C LEU A 265 10.21 -17.51 11.53
N GLN A 266 10.07 -16.64 12.55
CA GLN A 266 11.02 -16.52 13.66
C GLN A 266 12.48 -16.33 13.22
N GLY A 267 12.71 -15.58 12.13
CA GLY A 267 14.04 -15.35 11.57
C GLY A 267 14.59 -16.47 10.69
N GLN A 268 13.82 -17.54 10.48
CA GLN A 268 14.21 -18.58 9.52
C GLN A 268 14.25 -18.03 8.09
N PRO A 269 15.15 -18.52 7.24
CA PRO A 269 15.21 -18.13 5.84
C PRO A 269 13.96 -18.59 5.08
N LEU A 270 13.65 -17.92 3.99
CA LEU A 270 12.72 -18.43 3.01
C LEU A 270 13.32 -19.63 2.29
N MET A 271 12.52 -20.65 2.01
CA MET A 271 12.99 -21.92 1.45
C MET A 271 12.64 -22.06 -0.03
N VAL A 272 13.54 -22.67 -0.80
CA VAL A 272 13.31 -23.05 -2.19
C VAL A 272 13.58 -24.54 -2.37
N ASP A 273 12.64 -25.22 -3.06
CA ASP A 273 12.72 -26.62 -3.42
C ASP A 273 12.07 -26.83 -4.80
N THR A 274 12.77 -26.44 -5.84
CA THR A 274 12.26 -26.52 -7.22
C THR A 274 12.43 -27.92 -7.84
N PHE A 275 12.92 -28.90 -7.09
CA PHE A 275 13.37 -30.23 -7.57
C PHE A 275 14.56 -30.13 -8.54
N ASP A 276 15.24 -29.00 -8.60
CA ASP A 276 16.42 -28.71 -9.40
C ASP A 276 17.48 -28.07 -8.51
N GLU A 277 18.51 -28.84 -8.14
CA GLU A 277 19.53 -28.39 -7.18
C GLU A 277 20.34 -27.19 -7.67
N GLU A 278 20.62 -27.11 -8.97
CA GLU A 278 21.39 -26.01 -9.55
C GLU A 278 20.58 -24.71 -9.52
N LEU A 279 19.30 -24.81 -9.87
CA LEU A 279 18.39 -23.66 -9.76
C LEU A 279 18.20 -23.24 -8.30
N ASN A 280 18.03 -24.20 -7.38
CA ASN A 280 17.91 -23.89 -5.96
C ASN A 280 19.13 -23.12 -5.44
N LYS A 281 20.35 -23.52 -5.82
CA LYS A 281 21.57 -22.78 -5.50
C LYS A 281 21.59 -21.36 -6.09
N THR A 282 21.16 -21.23 -7.34
CA THR A 282 21.08 -19.93 -8.03
C THR A 282 20.11 -18.96 -7.33
N LEU A 283 18.98 -19.50 -6.84
CA LEU A 283 17.96 -18.72 -6.15
C LEU A 283 18.35 -18.32 -4.72
N CYS A 284 19.35 -18.94 -4.11
CA CYS A 284 19.83 -18.55 -2.80
C CYS A 284 20.35 -17.10 -2.77
N GLY A 285 20.19 -16.43 -1.63
CA GLY A 285 20.70 -15.07 -1.41
C GLY A 285 19.70 -14.18 -0.67
N TYR A 286 19.85 -12.88 -0.80
CA TYR A 286 18.99 -11.91 -0.14
C TYR A 286 18.01 -11.29 -1.13
N TYR A 287 16.76 -11.18 -0.72
CA TYR A 287 15.69 -10.61 -1.51
C TYR A 287 14.98 -9.52 -0.76
N LYS A 288 14.51 -8.55 -1.50
CA LYS A 288 13.62 -7.50 -1.03
C LYS A 288 12.18 -8.02 -1.10
N VAL A 289 11.54 -8.23 0.06
CA VAL A 289 10.17 -8.70 0.19
C VAL A 289 9.26 -7.51 0.43
N VAL A 290 8.23 -7.34 -0.39
CA VAL A 290 7.22 -6.28 -0.21
C VAL A 290 6.35 -6.65 0.97
N SER A 291 6.31 -5.81 2.02
CA SER A 291 5.60 -6.10 3.26
C SER A 291 4.45 -5.12 3.56
N SER A 292 4.44 -3.98 2.90
CA SER A 292 3.40 -2.95 2.94
C SER A 292 3.67 -1.93 1.83
N TYR A 293 2.83 -0.92 1.68
CA TYR A 293 3.07 0.19 0.76
C TYR A 293 4.35 0.94 1.13
N GLY A 294 5.27 1.06 0.18
CA GLY A 294 6.58 1.69 0.40
C GLY A 294 7.49 1.00 1.43
N GLU A 295 7.12 -0.19 1.94
CA GLU A 295 7.87 -0.91 2.95
C GLU A 295 8.36 -2.27 2.45
N PHE A 296 9.61 -2.57 2.78
CA PHE A 296 10.28 -3.80 2.36
C PHE A 296 11.07 -4.41 3.52
N VAL A 297 11.11 -5.72 3.54
CA VAL A 297 11.94 -6.49 4.47
C VAL A 297 12.96 -7.26 3.66
N VAL A 298 14.23 -7.23 4.07
CA VAL A 298 15.28 -8.05 3.44
C VAL A 298 15.26 -9.43 4.07
N CYS A 299 14.94 -10.46 3.27
CA CYS A 299 14.90 -11.85 3.72
C CYS A 299 15.97 -12.66 3.00
N LYS A 300 16.60 -13.58 3.76
CA LYS A 300 17.48 -14.59 3.19
C LYS A 300 16.64 -15.71 2.56
N VAL A 301 17.02 -16.15 1.39
CA VAL A 301 16.51 -17.36 0.73
C VAL A 301 17.59 -18.42 0.76
N SER A 302 17.21 -19.64 1.14
CA SER A 302 18.09 -20.81 1.21
C SER A 302 17.45 -22.03 0.57
N ASN A 303 18.24 -22.92 0.01
CA ASN A 303 17.80 -24.25 -0.37
C ASN A 303 17.69 -25.17 0.86
N ILE A 304 16.95 -26.25 0.71
CA ILE A 304 16.84 -27.32 1.71
C ILE A 304 18.16 -28.07 1.79
#